data_cc0179a933d61dfbe9fb39d4d07cb53b
#
_entry.id   cc0179a933d61dfbe9fb39d4d07cb53b
#
_cell.length_a   1.000
_cell.length_b   1.000
_cell.length_c   1.000
_cell.angle_alpha   90.00
_cell.angle_beta   90.00
_cell.angle_gamma   90.00
#
_symmetry.space_group_name_H-M   'P 1'
#
loop_
_entity.id
_entity.type
_entity.pdbx_description
1 polymer ?
#
loop_
_entity_poly.entity_id
_entity_poly.type
_entity_poly.pdbx_seq_one_letter_code
_entity_poly.pdbx_strand_id
1 'polypeptide(L)'
;MGVWIMAGVTFREAARKKMLWMALAAGGAFLILFGTGLHYQAKNFADRGTNPVLRREISSAMLTMGLYAIDLLAVLMTILTSVDTISGEIASGTIQAIATKPVPRWQVLFGKWLGFVAMLTAYITIMLGGVNAAGYFMTGVTVRHPLSGCLLMWMESLVLLSVTFALATYFSTLTSGVIALGVHGLAFLGGWIEQFGAITQTQRAVNVGVMASVLMPSEALWRRAAFEMQSPLANAMRISPFSTLSVPSMAMVYYAAFYLAIALVVATRRFSLCDL
;
A
#
# COMPACT_ATOMS: atom_id res chain seq x y z
N MET A 1 28.62 -6.15 -1.45
CA MET A 1 28.68 -5.29 -2.66
C MET A 1 27.62 -5.66 -3.71
N GLY A 2 27.35 -6.95 -3.97
CA GLY A 2 26.38 -7.42 -4.96
C GLY A 2 24.94 -6.95 -4.77
N VAL A 3 24.43 -6.92 -3.53
CA VAL A 3 23.03 -6.51 -3.23
C VAL A 3 22.73 -5.07 -3.65
N TRP A 4 23.63 -4.12 -3.34
CA TRP A 4 23.44 -2.71 -3.70
C TRP A 4 23.51 -2.45 -5.20
N ILE A 5 24.40 -3.18 -5.89
CA ILE A 5 24.50 -3.11 -7.36
C ILE A 5 23.19 -3.62 -7.97
N MET A 6 22.68 -4.77 -7.49
CA MET A 6 21.41 -5.34 -7.95
C MET A 6 20.22 -4.42 -7.64
N ALA A 7 20.17 -3.80 -6.46
CA ALA A 7 19.14 -2.83 -6.11
C ALA A 7 19.15 -1.62 -7.08
N GLY A 8 20.33 -1.07 -7.38
CA GLY A 8 20.46 0.04 -8.32
C GLY A 8 20.08 -0.33 -9.76
N VAL A 9 20.43 -1.54 -10.20
CA VAL A 9 20.03 -2.06 -11.53
C VAL A 9 18.51 -2.23 -11.58
N THR A 10 17.91 -2.87 -10.57
CA THR A 10 16.46 -3.08 -10.50
C THR A 10 15.68 -1.77 -10.45
N PHE A 11 16.15 -0.80 -9.67
CA PHE A 11 15.53 0.53 -9.63
C PHE A 11 15.52 1.19 -11.01
N ARG A 12 16.67 1.15 -11.73
CA ARG A 12 16.79 1.72 -13.09
C ARG A 12 15.94 0.95 -14.10
N GLU A 13 15.87 -0.36 -13.97
CA GLU A 13 15.03 -1.21 -14.82
C GLU A 13 13.55 -0.93 -14.59
N ALA A 14 13.10 -0.91 -13.33
CA ALA A 14 11.73 -0.57 -12.94
C ALA A 14 11.36 0.85 -13.40
N ALA A 15 12.28 1.81 -13.29
CA ALA A 15 12.09 3.18 -13.77
C ALA A 15 11.89 3.28 -15.29
N ARG A 16 12.35 2.29 -16.07
CA ARG A 16 12.14 2.23 -17.52
C ARG A 16 10.88 1.47 -17.93
N LYS A 17 10.27 0.72 -17.01
CA LYS A 17 9.04 -0.03 -17.31
C LYS A 17 7.85 0.92 -17.51
N LYS A 18 7.08 0.70 -18.57
CA LYS A 18 5.86 1.47 -18.87
C LYS A 18 4.86 1.46 -17.71
N MET A 19 4.81 0.38 -16.94
CA MET A 19 3.91 0.24 -15.77
C MET A 19 4.17 1.29 -14.70
N LEU A 20 5.44 1.63 -14.40
CA LEU A 20 5.74 2.70 -13.45
C LEU A 20 5.23 4.06 -13.92
N TRP A 21 5.45 4.37 -15.21
CA TRP A 21 4.96 5.62 -15.79
C TRP A 21 3.44 5.69 -15.81
N MET A 22 2.76 4.58 -16.07
CA MET A 22 1.30 4.51 -15.96
C MET A 22 0.82 4.71 -14.52
N ALA A 23 1.50 4.12 -13.53
CA ALA A 23 1.17 4.33 -12.11
C ALA A 23 1.40 5.78 -11.66
N LEU A 24 2.50 6.40 -12.11
CA LEU A 24 2.78 7.81 -11.85
C LEU A 24 1.77 8.74 -12.56
N ALA A 25 1.42 8.43 -13.80
CA ALA A 25 0.41 9.18 -14.55
C ALA A 25 -0.99 9.06 -13.89
N ALA A 26 -1.39 7.86 -13.48
CA ALA A 26 -2.63 7.64 -12.74
C ALA A 26 -2.64 8.39 -11.40
N GLY A 27 -1.53 8.31 -10.64
CA GLY A 27 -1.37 9.07 -9.40
C GLY A 27 -1.40 10.58 -9.63
N GLY A 28 -0.72 11.08 -10.66
CA GLY A 28 -0.73 12.50 -11.03
C GLY A 28 -2.12 12.98 -11.47
N ALA A 29 -2.81 12.20 -12.30
CA ALA A 29 -4.19 12.48 -12.70
C ALA A 29 -5.13 12.50 -11.48
N PHE A 30 -4.97 11.53 -10.56
CA PHE A 30 -5.70 11.52 -9.31
C PHE A 30 -5.44 12.78 -8.48
N LEU A 31 -4.18 13.19 -8.28
CA LEU A 31 -3.84 14.39 -7.50
C LEU A 31 -4.44 15.67 -8.11
N ILE A 32 -4.46 15.77 -9.44
CA ILE A 32 -5.09 16.90 -10.15
C ILE A 32 -6.60 16.90 -9.92
N LEU A 33 -7.28 15.76 -10.14
CA LEU A 33 -8.72 15.63 -9.91
C LEU A 33 -9.10 15.88 -8.46
N PHE A 34 -8.33 15.31 -7.53
CA PHE A 34 -8.54 15.49 -6.11
C PHE A 34 -8.34 16.95 -5.67
N GLY A 35 -7.27 17.59 -6.14
CA GLY A 35 -6.99 19.01 -5.87
C GLY A 35 -8.08 19.93 -6.43
N THR A 36 -8.56 19.68 -7.65
CA THR A 36 -9.68 20.43 -8.23
C THR A 36 -10.97 20.24 -7.41
N GLY A 37 -11.26 19.01 -6.97
CA GLY A 37 -12.40 18.72 -6.08
C GLY A 37 -12.33 19.50 -4.77
N LEU A 38 -11.15 19.50 -4.10
CA LEU A 38 -10.93 20.28 -2.88
C LEU A 38 -11.07 21.80 -3.12
N HIS A 39 -10.60 22.30 -4.25
CA HIS A 39 -10.73 23.72 -4.61
C HIS A 39 -12.21 24.12 -4.72
N TYR A 40 -13.01 23.38 -5.48
CA TYR A 40 -14.45 23.66 -5.60
C TYR A 40 -15.18 23.55 -4.27
N GLN A 41 -14.81 22.58 -3.44
CA GLN A 41 -15.40 22.43 -2.09
C GLN A 41 -15.05 23.62 -1.20
N ALA A 42 -13.80 24.08 -1.22
CA ALA A 42 -13.36 25.25 -0.45
C ALA A 42 -14.14 26.51 -0.87
N LYS A 43 -14.36 26.69 -2.18
CA LYS A 43 -15.17 27.78 -2.71
C LYS A 43 -16.63 27.70 -2.24
N ASN A 44 -17.26 26.54 -2.33
CA ASN A 44 -18.62 26.31 -1.83
C ASN A 44 -18.77 26.61 -0.34
N PHE A 45 -17.74 26.34 0.48
CA PHE A 45 -17.76 26.69 1.89
C PHE A 45 -17.70 28.20 2.11
N ALA A 46 -16.92 28.92 1.31
CA ALA A 46 -16.85 30.38 1.36
C ALA A 46 -18.18 31.02 0.99
N ASP A 47 -18.80 30.56 -0.11
CA ASP A 47 -20.05 31.09 -0.62
C ASP A 47 -21.25 30.85 0.35
N ARG A 48 -21.24 29.74 1.08
CA ARG A 48 -22.32 29.38 2.01
C ARG A 48 -22.11 29.82 3.45
N GLY A 49 -21.03 30.49 3.77
CA GLY A 49 -20.72 30.91 5.15
C GLY A 49 -20.65 29.76 6.15
N THR A 50 -20.16 28.61 5.71
CA THR A 50 -20.16 27.36 6.50
C THR A 50 -19.36 27.53 7.81
N ASN A 51 -19.87 26.98 8.91
CA ASN A 51 -19.22 26.99 10.21
C ASN A 51 -17.76 26.46 10.10
N PRO A 52 -16.75 27.17 10.64
CA PRO A 52 -15.35 26.80 10.52
C PRO A 52 -15.05 25.36 11.02
N VAL A 53 -15.72 24.91 12.08
CA VAL A 53 -15.55 23.54 12.61
C VAL A 53 -16.04 22.52 11.59
N LEU A 54 -17.26 22.72 11.06
CA LEU A 54 -17.84 21.80 10.06
C LEU A 54 -17.02 21.78 8.77
N ARG A 55 -16.52 22.95 8.32
CA ARG A 55 -15.62 23.05 7.18
C ARG A 55 -14.36 22.20 7.38
N ARG A 56 -13.73 22.31 8.55
CA ARG A 56 -12.52 21.55 8.89
C ARG A 56 -12.77 20.04 8.88
N GLU A 57 -13.88 19.60 9.49
CA GLU A 57 -14.22 18.17 9.57
C GLU A 57 -14.55 17.56 8.21
N ILE A 58 -15.32 18.27 7.38
CA ILE A 58 -15.61 17.81 6.01
C ILE A 58 -14.32 17.75 5.18
N SER A 59 -13.44 18.77 5.28
CA SER A 59 -12.16 18.76 4.58
C SER A 59 -11.26 17.61 5.06
N SER A 60 -11.23 17.31 6.35
CA SER A 60 -10.49 16.17 6.90
C SER A 60 -11.05 14.83 6.39
N ALA A 61 -12.38 14.68 6.31
CA ALA A 61 -13.01 13.50 5.74
C ALA A 61 -12.66 13.33 4.25
N MET A 62 -12.65 14.41 3.48
CA MET A 62 -12.23 14.38 2.06
C MET A 62 -10.76 13.97 1.92
N LEU A 63 -9.87 14.50 2.77
CA LEU A 63 -8.47 14.07 2.77
C LEU A 63 -8.34 12.57 3.05
N THR A 64 -9.11 12.04 3.99
CA THR A 64 -9.14 10.59 4.27
C THR A 64 -9.60 9.78 3.05
N MET A 65 -10.63 10.23 2.33
CA MET A 65 -11.06 9.58 1.06
C MET A 65 -9.94 9.61 0.02
N GLY A 66 -9.21 10.73 -0.07
CA GLY A 66 -8.04 10.86 -0.94
C GLY A 66 -6.94 9.86 -0.58
N LEU A 67 -6.72 9.62 0.71
CA LEU A 67 -5.75 8.65 1.18
C LEU A 67 -6.15 7.20 0.84
N TYR A 68 -7.43 6.84 0.91
CA TYR A 68 -7.93 5.54 0.43
C TYR A 68 -7.66 5.31 -1.05
N ALA A 69 -7.83 6.34 -1.87
CA ALA A 69 -7.51 6.24 -3.29
C ALA A 69 -6.01 6.07 -3.55
N ILE A 70 -5.16 6.78 -2.78
CA ILE A 70 -3.71 6.61 -2.87
C ILE A 70 -3.29 5.21 -2.43
N ASP A 71 -3.88 4.71 -1.36
CA ASP A 71 -3.61 3.36 -0.87
C ASP A 71 -3.92 2.31 -1.94
N LEU A 72 -5.09 2.37 -2.54
CA LEU A 72 -5.46 1.51 -3.66
C LEU A 72 -4.44 1.60 -4.82
N LEU A 73 -4.03 2.81 -5.19
CA LEU A 73 -3.02 3.01 -6.24
C LEU A 73 -1.66 2.44 -5.84
N ALA A 74 -1.25 2.54 -4.56
CA ALA A 74 -0.01 1.98 -4.05
C ALA A 74 -0.04 0.44 -4.06
N VAL A 75 -1.16 -0.18 -3.68
CA VAL A 75 -1.39 -1.63 -3.76
C VAL A 75 -1.27 -2.11 -5.20
N LEU A 76 -2.01 -1.48 -6.13
CA LEU A 76 -1.97 -1.84 -7.55
C LEU A 76 -0.56 -1.67 -8.12
N MET A 77 0.10 -0.53 -7.83
CA MET A 77 1.47 -0.31 -8.25
C MET A 77 2.40 -1.39 -7.72
N THR A 78 2.31 -1.72 -6.42
CA THR A 78 3.18 -2.71 -5.79
C THR A 78 3.06 -4.07 -6.49
N ILE A 79 1.85 -4.56 -6.67
CA ILE A 79 1.62 -5.89 -7.25
C ILE A 79 1.96 -5.91 -8.73
N LEU A 80 1.42 -4.98 -9.52
CA LEU A 80 1.57 -5.00 -10.98
C LEU A 80 3.02 -4.77 -11.44
N THR A 81 3.78 -3.94 -10.72
CA THR A 81 5.18 -3.67 -11.11
C THR A 81 6.14 -4.76 -10.65
N SER A 82 5.84 -5.45 -9.55
CA SER A 82 6.75 -6.42 -8.95
C SER A 82 6.54 -7.87 -9.45
N VAL A 83 5.33 -8.23 -9.83
CA VAL A 83 4.96 -9.60 -10.21
C VAL A 83 5.78 -10.14 -11.39
N ASP A 84 6.01 -9.32 -12.41
CA ASP A 84 6.75 -9.69 -13.62
C ASP A 84 8.26 -9.81 -13.40
N THR A 85 8.78 -9.20 -12.33
CA THR A 85 10.23 -9.09 -12.13
C THR A 85 10.90 -10.42 -11.80
N ILE A 86 10.23 -11.33 -11.12
CA ILE A 86 10.77 -12.65 -10.77
C ILE A 86 10.25 -13.71 -11.75
N SER A 87 8.94 -13.83 -11.89
CA SER A 87 8.33 -14.86 -12.74
C SER A 87 8.61 -14.64 -14.22
N GLY A 88 8.65 -13.39 -14.69
CA GLY A 88 9.00 -13.05 -16.08
C GLY A 88 10.44 -13.39 -16.42
N GLU A 89 11.39 -13.18 -15.50
CA GLU A 89 12.79 -13.54 -15.71
C GLU A 89 13.03 -15.05 -15.62
N ILE A 90 12.29 -15.77 -14.76
CA ILE A 90 12.31 -17.23 -14.75
C ILE A 90 11.81 -17.76 -16.11
N ALA A 91 10.69 -17.23 -16.58
CA ALA A 91 10.07 -17.67 -17.84
C ALA A 91 10.93 -17.34 -19.08
N SER A 92 11.64 -16.20 -19.07
CA SER A 92 12.51 -15.78 -20.18
C SER A 92 13.92 -16.40 -20.16
N GLY A 93 14.27 -17.15 -19.12
CA GLY A 93 15.63 -17.73 -18.95
C GLY A 93 16.72 -16.68 -18.65
N THR A 94 16.36 -15.41 -18.46
CA THR A 94 17.32 -14.32 -18.13
C THR A 94 18.08 -14.59 -16.83
N ILE A 95 17.46 -15.32 -15.90
CA ILE A 95 18.10 -15.75 -14.66
C ILE A 95 19.30 -16.67 -14.92
N GLN A 96 19.27 -17.50 -15.96
CA GLN A 96 20.40 -18.39 -16.34
C GLN A 96 21.65 -17.58 -16.70
N ALA A 97 21.47 -16.45 -17.39
CA ALA A 97 22.58 -15.55 -17.71
C ALA A 97 23.18 -14.88 -16.46
N ILE A 98 22.40 -14.65 -15.42
CA ILE A 98 22.86 -14.11 -14.13
C ILE A 98 23.53 -15.22 -13.29
N ALA A 99 23.06 -16.45 -13.38
CA ALA A 99 23.60 -17.61 -12.65
C ALA A 99 25.03 -17.99 -13.08
N THR A 100 25.50 -17.53 -14.25
CA THR A 100 26.89 -17.72 -14.69
C THR A 100 27.89 -16.85 -13.93
N LYS A 101 27.43 -15.84 -13.18
CA LYS A 101 28.29 -14.98 -12.34
C LYS A 101 28.33 -15.54 -10.90
N PRO A 102 29.47 -15.40 -10.19
CA PRO A 102 29.62 -15.91 -8.83
C PRO A 102 28.89 -15.04 -7.79
N VAL A 103 27.57 -14.84 -7.98
CA VAL A 103 26.71 -14.07 -7.07
C VAL A 103 25.71 -15.03 -6.44
N PRO A 104 25.64 -15.14 -5.10
CA PRO A 104 24.65 -16.00 -4.44
C PRO A 104 23.23 -15.55 -4.79
N ARG A 105 22.37 -16.48 -5.13
CA ARG A 105 21.00 -16.24 -5.64
C ARG A 105 20.15 -15.38 -4.69
N TRP A 106 20.31 -15.57 -3.36
CA TRP A 106 19.60 -14.76 -2.39
C TRP A 106 19.93 -13.26 -2.48
N GLN A 107 21.19 -12.92 -2.86
CA GLN A 107 21.58 -11.52 -3.04
C GLN A 107 20.88 -10.87 -4.25
N VAL A 108 20.62 -11.66 -5.28
CA VAL A 108 19.90 -11.18 -6.47
C VAL A 108 18.46 -10.85 -6.07
N LEU A 109 17.73 -11.78 -5.44
CA LEU A 109 16.34 -11.56 -5.04
C LEU A 109 16.22 -10.43 -4.03
N PHE A 110 17.07 -10.43 -2.99
CA PHE A 110 17.05 -9.39 -1.98
C PHE A 110 17.44 -8.01 -2.53
N GLY A 111 18.39 -7.95 -3.46
CA GLY A 111 18.75 -6.73 -4.17
C GLY A 111 17.59 -6.19 -4.99
N LYS A 112 16.85 -7.06 -5.70
CA LYS A 112 15.64 -6.68 -6.43
C LYS A 112 14.56 -6.15 -5.48
N TRP A 113 14.33 -6.85 -4.37
CA TRP A 113 13.39 -6.41 -3.35
C TRP A 113 13.73 -5.00 -2.84
N LEU A 114 15.00 -4.71 -2.52
CA LEU A 114 15.46 -3.38 -2.11
C LEU A 114 15.27 -2.31 -3.20
N GLY A 115 15.46 -2.66 -4.46
CA GLY A 115 15.18 -1.75 -5.58
C GLY A 115 13.70 -1.32 -5.62
N PHE A 116 12.77 -2.27 -5.41
CA PHE A 116 11.35 -1.96 -5.31
C PHE A 116 10.99 -1.20 -4.04
N VAL A 117 11.63 -1.52 -2.91
CA VAL A 117 11.45 -0.74 -1.66
C VAL A 117 11.76 0.73 -1.90
N ALA A 118 12.88 1.06 -2.55
CA ALA A 118 13.24 2.44 -2.85
C ALA A 118 12.19 3.12 -3.77
N MET A 119 11.69 2.40 -4.78
CA MET A 119 10.68 2.89 -5.70
C MET A 119 9.34 3.17 -4.99
N LEU A 120 8.88 2.23 -4.16
CA LEU A 120 7.64 2.37 -3.38
C LEU A 120 7.76 3.50 -2.36
N THR A 121 8.90 3.66 -1.71
CA THR A 121 9.17 4.77 -0.80
C THR A 121 9.00 6.11 -1.52
N ALA A 122 9.59 6.27 -2.69
CA ALA A 122 9.44 7.49 -3.48
C ALA A 122 7.97 7.72 -3.89
N TYR A 123 7.28 6.69 -4.37
CA TYR A 123 5.89 6.78 -4.79
C TYR A 123 4.96 7.20 -3.65
N ILE A 124 4.99 6.50 -2.51
CA ILE A 124 4.12 6.77 -1.36
C ILE A 124 4.40 8.17 -0.81
N THR A 125 5.68 8.56 -0.72
CA THR A 125 6.04 9.90 -0.24
C THR A 125 5.52 11.01 -1.16
N ILE A 126 5.63 10.83 -2.48
CA ILE A 126 5.11 11.80 -3.46
C ILE A 126 3.57 11.86 -3.38
N MET A 127 2.89 10.73 -3.32
CA MET A 127 1.42 10.68 -3.31
C MET A 127 0.85 11.24 -2.00
N LEU A 128 1.36 10.82 -0.85
CA LEU A 128 0.93 11.33 0.45
C LEU A 128 1.28 12.82 0.60
N GLY A 129 2.47 13.21 0.18
CA GLY A 129 2.89 14.61 0.14
C GLY A 129 1.99 15.45 -0.76
N GLY A 130 1.59 14.93 -1.93
CA GLY A 130 0.68 15.59 -2.86
C GLY A 130 -0.70 15.82 -2.27
N VAL A 131 -1.31 14.82 -1.60
CA VAL A 131 -2.61 15.00 -0.92
C VAL A 131 -2.51 15.99 0.24
N ASN A 132 -1.45 15.92 1.05
CA ASN A 132 -1.25 16.89 2.12
C ASN A 132 -1.05 18.31 1.59
N ALA A 133 -0.28 18.48 0.53
CA ALA A 133 -0.08 19.77 -0.12
C ALA A 133 -1.40 20.31 -0.68
N ALA A 134 -2.19 19.49 -1.39
CA ALA A 134 -3.50 19.89 -1.89
C ALA A 134 -4.43 20.30 -0.74
N GLY A 135 -4.47 19.54 0.35
CA GLY A 135 -5.24 19.88 1.55
C GLY A 135 -4.83 21.23 2.15
N TYR A 136 -3.53 21.43 2.34
CA TYR A 136 -3.00 22.67 2.92
C TYR A 136 -3.29 23.90 2.06
N PHE A 137 -2.99 23.83 0.76
CA PHE A 137 -3.16 24.99 -0.14
C PHE A 137 -4.63 25.30 -0.46
N MET A 138 -5.51 24.28 -0.52
CA MET A 138 -6.91 24.51 -0.93
C MET A 138 -7.85 24.74 0.26
N THR A 139 -7.64 24.05 1.39
CA THR A 139 -8.57 24.10 2.53
C THR A 139 -7.95 24.59 3.83
N GLY A 140 -6.61 24.71 3.89
CA GLY A 140 -5.87 25.01 5.12
C GLY A 140 -5.83 23.85 6.11
N VAL A 141 -6.24 22.63 5.68
CA VAL A 141 -6.28 21.44 6.53
C VAL A 141 -5.24 20.44 6.07
N THR A 142 -4.54 19.83 6.99
CA THR A 142 -3.59 18.74 6.73
C THR A 142 -4.02 17.48 7.47
N VAL A 143 -3.51 16.36 7.02
CA VAL A 143 -3.66 15.06 7.68
C VAL A 143 -2.99 15.10 9.06
N ARG A 144 -3.61 14.48 10.06
CA ARG A 144 -3.01 14.31 11.38
C ARG A 144 -1.95 13.20 11.32
N HIS A 145 -0.86 13.33 12.05
CA HIS A 145 0.23 12.33 12.11
C HIS A 145 0.64 11.74 10.74
N PRO A 146 1.01 12.58 9.75
CA PRO A 146 1.28 12.11 8.39
C PRO A 146 2.47 11.14 8.32
N LEU A 147 3.42 11.25 9.26
CA LEU A 147 4.61 10.40 9.30
C LEU A 147 4.28 8.97 9.73
N SER A 148 3.48 8.80 10.79
CA SER A 148 3.06 7.47 11.25
C SER A 148 2.18 6.79 10.20
N GLY A 149 1.25 7.53 9.58
CA GLY A 149 0.44 7.03 8.48
C GLY A 149 1.29 6.60 7.29
N CYS A 150 2.26 7.42 6.88
CA CYS A 150 3.20 7.09 5.81
C CYS A 150 3.98 5.80 6.08
N LEU A 151 4.49 5.63 7.31
CA LEU A 151 5.24 4.43 7.70
C LEU A 151 4.37 3.17 7.69
N LEU A 152 3.12 3.27 8.10
CA LEU A 152 2.18 2.14 8.08
C LEU A 152 1.79 1.75 6.65
N MET A 153 1.48 2.72 5.77
CA MET A 153 1.24 2.47 4.34
C MET A 153 2.47 1.90 3.64
N TRP A 154 3.65 2.39 3.99
CA TRP A 154 4.91 1.86 3.49
C TRP A 154 5.10 0.40 3.91
N MET A 155 4.86 0.09 5.19
CA MET A 155 4.94 -1.28 5.71
C MET A 155 3.93 -2.22 5.06
N GLU A 156 2.70 -1.75 4.80
CA GLU A 156 1.69 -2.48 4.02
C GLU A 156 2.21 -2.85 2.63
N SER A 157 2.73 -1.86 1.89
CA SER A 157 3.31 -2.08 0.56
C SER A 157 4.49 -3.06 0.59
N LEU A 158 5.30 -3.06 1.66
CA LEU A 158 6.39 -4.03 1.83
C LEU A 158 5.88 -5.45 2.09
N VAL A 159 4.80 -5.61 2.86
CA VAL A 159 4.14 -6.91 3.05
C VAL A 159 3.64 -7.43 1.70
N LEU A 160 2.91 -6.62 0.95
CA LEU A 160 2.42 -6.97 -0.38
C LEU A 160 3.55 -7.32 -1.35
N LEU A 161 4.61 -6.53 -1.38
CA LEU A 161 5.79 -6.78 -2.20
C LEU A 161 6.43 -8.14 -1.87
N SER A 162 6.59 -8.44 -0.58
CA SER A 162 7.23 -9.69 -0.14
C SER A 162 6.37 -10.91 -0.46
N VAL A 163 5.05 -10.81 -0.31
CA VAL A 163 4.09 -11.85 -0.71
C VAL A 163 4.11 -12.04 -2.22
N THR A 164 4.08 -10.96 -2.99
CA THR A 164 4.13 -11.04 -4.46
C THR A 164 5.43 -11.70 -4.92
N PHE A 165 6.57 -11.38 -4.31
CA PHE A 165 7.83 -12.03 -4.60
C PHE A 165 7.82 -13.52 -4.24
N ALA A 166 7.24 -13.90 -3.10
CA ALA A 166 7.08 -15.30 -2.74
C ALA A 166 6.23 -16.04 -3.77
N LEU A 167 5.07 -15.51 -4.14
CA LEU A 167 4.19 -16.11 -5.14
C LEU A 167 4.86 -16.21 -6.51
N ALA A 168 5.60 -15.19 -6.93
CA ALA A 168 6.30 -15.16 -8.21
C ALA A 168 7.41 -16.22 -8.35
N THR A 169 7.88 -16.81 -7.24
CA THR A 169 8.81 -17.95 -7.27
C THR A 169 8.11 -19.31 -7.47
N TYR A 170 6.79 -19.38 -7.31
CA TYR A 170 6.00 -20.62 -7.44
C TYR A 170 5.13 -20.63 -8.69
N PHE A 171 4.63 -19.47 -9.09
CA PHE A 171 3.59 -19.36 -10.11
C PHE A 171 4.03 -18.42 -11.25
N SER A 172 3.30 -18.52 -12.37
CA SER A 172 3.48 -17.60 -13.49
C SER A 172 3.09 -16.16 -13.11
N THR A 173 3.53 -15.18 -13.88
CA THR A 173 3.27 -13.76 -13.68
C THR A 173 1.78 -13.46 -13.43
N LEU A 174 0.91 -13.96 -14.34
CA LEU A 174 -0.53 -13.72 -14.23
C LEU A 174 -1.11 -14.36 -12.96
N THR A 175 -0.78 -15.62 -12.70
CA THR A 175 -1.28 -16.36 -11.53
C THR A 175 -0.84 -15.70 -10.22
N SER A 176 0.43 -15.30 -10.12
CA SER A 176 0.96 -14.60 -8.93
C SER A 176 0.25 -13.27 -8.68
N GLY A 177 -0.01 -12.50 -9.73
CA GLY A 177 -0.73 -11.23 -9.62
C GLY A 177 -2.18 -11.42 -9.18
N VAL A 178 -2.88 -12.38 -9.78
CA VAL A 178 -4.28 -12.69 -9.42
C VAL A 178 -4.38 -13.19 -7.98
N ILE A 179 -3.47 -14.07 -7.53
CA ILE A 179 -3.46 -14.56 -6.15
C ILE A 179 -3.16 -13.40 -5.18
N ALA A 180 -2.14 -12.58 -5.45
CA ALA A 180 -1.78 -11.45 -4.59
C ALA A 180 -2.92 -10.45 -4.45
N LEU A 181 -3.55 -10.04 -5.56
CA LEU A 181 -4.73 -9.18 -5.56
C LEU A 181 -5.93 -9.83 -4.88
N GLY A 182 -6.15 -11.12 -5.12
CA GLY A 182 -7.26 -11.88 -4.53
C GLY A 182 -7.15 -11.98 -3.01
N VAL A 183 -5.97 -12.31 -2.49
CA VAL A 183 -5.74 -12.41 -1.03
C VAL A 183 -5.83 -11.03 -0.37
N HIS A 184 -5.28 -9.99 -1.00
CA HIS A 184 -5.47 -8.61 -0.52
C HIS A 184 -6.94 -8.19 -0.57
N GLY A 185 -7.65 -8.50 -1.65
CA GLY A 185 -9.09 -8.22 -1.78
C GLY A 185 -9.94 -8.93 -0.73
N LEU A 186 -9.60 -10.19 -0.39
CA LEU A 186 -10.26 -10.91 0.72
C LEU A 186 -9.98 -10.23 2.07
N ALA A 187 -8.77 -9.75 2.32
CA ALA A 187 -8.45 -8.98 3.53
C ALA A 187 -9.22 -7.66 3.58
N PHE A 188 -9.33 -6.95 2.45
CA PHE A 188 -10.12 -5.73 2.32
C PHE A 188 -11.60 -5.97 2.64
N LEU A 189 -12.23 -6.99 2.03
CA LEU A 189 -13.61 -7.37 2.34
C LEU A 189 -13.77 -7.80 3.80
N GLY A 190 -12.81 -8.56 4.33
CA GLY A 190 -12.77 -8.93 5.74
C GLY A 190 -12.72 -7.72 6.67
N GLY A 191 -11.93 -6.70 6.33
CA GLY A 191 -11.87 -5.43 7.04
C GLY A 191 -13.21 -4.71 7.08
N TRP A 192 -13.94 -4.68 5.98
CA TRP A 192 -15.31 -4.13 5.95
C TRP A 192 -16.29 -4.95 6.78
N ILE A 193 -16.24 -6.29 6.70
CA ILE A 193 -17.08 -7.19 7.54
C ILE A 193 -16.80 -6.92 9.03
N GLU A 194 -15.55 -6.73 9.43
CA GLU A 194 -15.17 -6.38 10.80
C GLU A 194 -15.75 -5.03 11.22
N GLN A 195 -15.65 -4.00 10.37
CA GLN A 195 -16.22 -2.68 10.64
C GLN A 195 -17.73 -2.73 10.80
N PHE A 196 -18.45 -3.42 9.91
CA PHE A 196 -19.91 -3.62 10.04
C PHE A 196 -20.25 -4.45 11.26
N GLY A 197 -19.46 -5.48 11.58
CA GLY A 197 -19.63 -6.28 12.79
C GLY A 197 -19.49 -5.45 14.06
N ALA A 198 -18.55 -4.50 14.08
CA ALA A 198 -18.37 -3.55 15.19
C ALA A 198 -19.54 -2.58 15.32
N ILE A 199 -20.14 -2.12 14.20
CA ILE A 199 -21.34 -1.26 14.22
C ILE A 199 -22.55 -2.02 14.77
N THR A 200 -22.75 -3.24 14.28
CA THR A 200 -23.92 -4.08 14.65
C THR A 200 -23.71 -4.88 15.93
N GLN A 201 -22.56 -4.72 16.58
CA GLN A 201 -22.16 -5.46 17.79
C GLN A 201 -22.20 -6.99 17.59
N THR A 202 -21.98 -7.46 16.36
CA THR A 202 -22.01 -8.88 16.00
C THR A 202 -20.61 -9.48 16.09
N GLN A 203 -20.29 -10.16 17.19
CA GLN A 203 -18.97 -10.73 17.46
C GLN A 203 -18.50 -11.73 16.37
N ARG A 204 -19.42 -12.48 15.76
CA ARG A 204 -19.09 -13.42 14.67
C ARG A 204 -18.53 -12.71 13.45
N ALA A 205 -19.11 -11.58 13.06
CA ALA A 205 -18.62 -10.77 11.93
C ALA A 205 -17.23 -10.17 12.23
N VAL A 206 -17.03 -9.67 13.45
CA VAL A 206 -15.71 -9.19 13.90
C VAL A 206 -14.66 -10.30 13.81
N ASN A 207 -14.97 -11.49 14.29
CA ASN A 207 -14.02 -12.62 14.25
C ASN A 207 -13.65 -13.01 12.80
N VAL A 208 -14.61 -13.00 11.86
CA VAL A 208 -14.32 -13.26 10.43
C VAL A 208 -13.34 -12.22 9.87
N GLY A 209 -13.55 -10.94 10.18
CA GLY A 209 -12.64 -9.88 9.73
C GLY A 209 -11.24 -9.99 10.32
N VAL A 210 -11.16 -10.34 11.62
CA VAL A 210 -9.87 -10.59 12.27
C VAL A 210 -9.14 -11.77 11.62
N MET A 211 -9.84 -12.86 11.29
CA MET A 211 -9.25 -14.00 10.58
C MET A 211 -8.71 -13.60 9.19
N ALA A 212 -9.44 -12.78 8.44
CA ALA A 212 -8.97 -12.25 7.17
C ALA A 212 -7.70 -11.38 7.35
N SER A 213 -7.65 -10.56 8.39
CA SER A 213 -6.46 -9.74 8.74
C SER A 213 -5.25 -10.58 9.17
N VAL A 214 -5.47 -11.75 9.76
CA VAL A 214 -4.38 -12.70 10.06
C VAL A 214 -3.87 -13.39 8.79
N LEU A 215 -4.76 -13.69 7.84
CA LEU A 215 -4.35 -14.26 6.55
C LEU A 215 -3.49 -13.27 5.74
N MET A 216 -3.88 -11.99 5.71
CA MET A 216 -3.16 -10.93 5.01
C MET A 216 -3.23 -9.62 5.81
N PRO A 217 -2.16 -9.24 6.52
CA PRO A 217 -2.20 -8.10 7.43
C PRO A 217 -2.11 -6.73 6.74
N SER A 218 -2.10 -6.67 5.41
CA SER A 218 -2.01 -5.43 4.65
C SER A 218 -3.15 -4.46 4.99
N GLU A 219 -4.41 -4.89 4.84
CA GLU A 219 -5.58 -4.06 5.14
C GLU A 219 -5.64 -3.59 6.61
N ALA A 220 -5.18 -4.42 7.55
CA ALA A 220 -5.11 -4.02 8.95
C ALA A 220 -4.10 -2.89 9.19
N LEU A 221 -2.98 -2.88 8.47
CA LEU A 221 -2.00 -1.80 8.50
C LEU A 221 -2.60 -0.50 7.94
N TRP A 222 -3.30 -0.59 6.81
CA TRP A 222 -4.01 0.55 6.23
C TRP A 222 -5.04 1.13 7.20
N ARG A 223 -5.94 0.30 7.76
CA ARG A 223 -6.95 0.77 8.73
C ARG A 223 -6.33 1.49 9.91
N ARG A 224 -5.20 0.99 10.41
CA ARG A 224 -4.48 1.68 11.47
C ARG A 224 -3.87 2.99 10.99
N ALA A 225 -3.29 3.04 9.80
CA ALA A 225 -2.78 4.27 9.18
C ALA A 225 -3.90 5.32 9.04
N ALA A 226 -5.04 4.89 8.49
CA ALA A 226 -6.22 5.75 8.34
C ALA A 226 -6.71 6.32 9.68
N PHE A 227 -6.75 5.49 10.74
CA PHE A 227 -7.13 5.96 12.08
C PHE A 227 -6.17 7.02 12.63
N GLU A 228 -4.87 6.84 12.48
CA GLU A 228 -3.88 7.81 12.96
C GLU A 228 -3.90 9.13 12.16
N MET A 229 -4.27 9.06 10.89
CA MET A 229 -4.34 10.21 10.00
C MET A 229 -5.67 10.97 10.07
N GLN A 230 -6.73 10.39 10.63
CA GLN A 230 -8.05 11.02 10.74
C GLN A 230 -8.15 12.00 11.91
N SER A 231 -9.11 12.95 11.79
CA SER A 231 -9.50 13.81 12.90
C SER A 231 -10.18 12.99 13.99
N PRO A 232 -9.85 13.22 15.30
CA PRO A 232 -10.53 12.56 16.41
C PRO A 232 -12.03 12.83 16.44
N LEU A 233 -12.45 14.03 16.02
CA LEU A 233 -13.84 14.42 15.98
C LEU A 233 -14.58 13.66 14.87
N ALA A 234 -13.98 13.52 13.69
CA ALA A 234 -14.52 12.72 12.59
C ALA A 234 -14.72 11.25 13.01
N ASN A 235 -13.76 10.69 13.74
CA ASN A 235 -13.85 9.33 14.29
C ASN A 235 -14.95 9.22 15.36
N ALA A 236 -15.05 10.19 16.27
CA ALA A 236 -16.07 10.18 17.34
C ALA A 236 -17.49 10.38 16.80
N MET A 237 -17.67 11.27 15.83
CA MET A 237 -18.97 11.60 15.25
C MET A 237 -19.42 10.62 14.15
N ARG A 238 -18.57 9.69 13.73
CA ARG A 238 -18.85 8.72 12.66
C ARG A 238 -19.35 9.37 11.35
N ILE A 239 -18.82 10.55 11.04
CA ILE A 239 -19.26 11.37 9.90
C ILE A 239 -18.91 10.71 8.55
N SER A 240 -17.86 9.89 8.52
CA SER A 240 -17.39 9.24 7.30
C SER A 240 -17.69 7.74 7.34
N PRO A 241 -18.14 7.13 6.22
CA PRO A 241 -18.23 5.68 6.08
C PRO A 241 -16.84 5.01 6.23
N PHE A 242 -15.77 5.79 6.12
CA PHE A 242 -14.38 5.37 6.31
C PHE A 242 -13.87 5.58 7.75
N SER A 243 -14.75 5.94 8.71
CA SER A 243 -14.37 6.02 10.13
C SER A 243 -14.05 4.63 10.66
N THR A 244 -12.85 4.45 11.20
CA THR A 244 -12.39 3.15 11.71
C THR A 244 -12.93 2.90 13.11
N LEU A 245 -13.94 2.03 13.22
CA LEU A 245 -14.57 1.64 14.50
C LEU A 245 -13.79 0.51 15.17
N SER A 246 -13.22 -0.39 14.40
CA SER A 246 -12.30 -1.42 14.86
C SER A 246 -10.90 -1.05 14.44
N VAL A 247 -10.09 -0.58 15.40
CA VAL A 247 -8.70 -0.17 15.15
C VAL A 247 -7.78 -1.34 15.44
N PRO A 248 -7.01 -1.85 14.46
CA PRO A 248 -6.04 -2.91 14.70
C PRO A 248 -5.02 -2.52 15.78
N SER A 249 -4.69 -3.47 16.66
CA SER A 249 -3.74 -3.24 17.77
C SER A 249 -2.29 -3.10 17.25
N MET A 250 -1.39 -2.58 18.11
CA MET A 250 0.05 -2.57 17.81
C MET A 250 0.61 -3.97 17.60
N ALA A 251 0.03 -4.99 18.23
CA ALA A 251 0.41 -6.38 18.02
C ALA A 251 0.27 -6.81 16.55
N MET A 252 -0.74 -6.27 15.84
CA MET A 252 -0.93 -6.53 14.40
C MET A 252 0.22 -5.93 13.55
N VAL A 253 0.78 -4.80 13.97
CA VAL A 253 1.94 -4.18 13.28
C VAL A 253 3.18 -5.08 13.43
N TYR A 254 3.44 -5.60 14.65
CA TYR A 254 4.54 -6.55 14.87
C TYR A 254 4.30 -7.86 14.11
N TYR A 255 3.06 -8.34 14.10
CA TYR A 255 2.69 -9.52 13.31
C TYR A 255 2.96 -9.29 11.81
N ALA A 256 2.59 -8.14 11.27
CA ALA A 256 2.84 -7.80 9.87
C ALA A 256 4.34 -7.73 9.54
N ALA A 257 5.18 -7.21 10.45
CA ALA A 257 6.64 -7.23 10.29
C ALA A 257 7.20 -8.66 10.27
N PHE A 258 6.71 -9.53 11.15
CA PHE A 258 7.09 -10.94 11.18
C PHE A 258 6.62 -11.68 9.93
N TYR A 259 5.38 -11.42 9.48
CA TYR A 259 4.80 -11.97 8.26
C TYR A 259 5.61 -11.59 7.01
N LEU A 260 6.01 -10.31 6.90
CA LEU A 260 6.89 -9.81 5.85
C LEU A 260 8.22 -10.59 5.83
N ALA A 261 8.85 -10.75 7.00
CA ALA A 261 10.12 -11.48 7.12
C ALA A 261 9.98 -12.94 6.67
N ILE A 262 8.90 -13.62 7.08
CA ILE A 262 8.61 -15.00 6.64
C ILE A 262 8.42 -15.06 5.13
N ALA A 263 7.59 -14.18 4.55
CA ALA A 263 7.35 -14.15 3.11
C ALA A 263 8.65 -13.96 2.32
N LEU A 264 9.54 -13.08 2.79
CA LEU A 264 10.83 -12.84 2.17
C LEU A 264 11.78 -14.04 2.31
N VAL A 265 11.79 -14.71 3.46
CA VAL A 265 12.57 -15.94 3.68
C VAL A 265 12.07 -17.06 2.77
N VAL A 266 10.74 -17.23 2.63
CA VAL A 266 10.14 -18.21 1.72
C VAL A 266 10.54 -17.91 0.27
N ALA A 267 10.42 -16.66 -0.15
CA ALA A 267 10.82 -16.21 -1.49
C ALA A 267 12.30 -16.52 -1.76
N THR A 268 13.20 -16.15 -0.84
CA THR A 268 14.64 -16.35 -1.01
C THR A 268 15.05 -17.82 -1.00
N ARG A 269 14.49 -18.64 -0.12
CA ARG A 269 14.74 -20.09 -0.07
C ARG A 269 14.27 -20.77 -1.35
N ARG A 270 13.03 -20.50 -1.78
CA ARG A 270 12.50 -21.11 -2.99
C ARG A 270 13.30 -20.72 -4.22
N PHE A 271 13.61 -19.43 -4.36
CA PHE A 271 14.43 -18.93 -5.47
C PHE A 271 15.81 -19.56 -5.52
N SER A 272 16.44 -19.86 -4.38
CA SER A 272 17.74 -20.54 -4.33
C SER A 272 17.66 -22.03 -4.70
N LEU A 273 16.49 -22.66 -4.53
CA LEU A 273 16.23 -24.08 -4.84
C LEU A 273 15.65 -24.33 -6.24
N CYS A 274 15.26 -23.26 -6.96
CA CYS A 274 14.79 -23.44 -8.35
C CYS A 274 15.95 -23.98 -9.22
N ASP A 275 15.74 -25.13 -9.85
CA ASP A 275 16.59 -25.61 -10.95
C ASP A 275 16.37 -24.68 -12.15
N LEU A 276 17.41 -23.92 -12.49
CA LEU A 276 17.42 -22.92 -13.57
C LEU A 276 18.23 -23.43 -14.74
#